data_0a1514b713cba2c3a930d31d727e476d
#
_entry.id   0a1514b713cba2c3a930d31d727e476d
#
_cell.length_a   1.000
_cell.length_b   1.000
_cell.length_c   1.000
_cell.angle_alpha   90.00
_cell.angle_beta   90.00
_cell.angle_gamma   90.00
#
_symmetry.space_group_name_H-M   'P 1'
#
loop_
_entity.id
_entity.type
_entity.pdbx_description
1 polymer ?
#
loop_
_entity_poly.entity_id
_entity_poly.type
_entity_poly.pdbx_seq_one_letter_code
_entity_poly.pdbx_strand_id
1 'polypeptide(L)'
;MKSINTLLSALFFLSAIVGITSCTEEADYTPAQKPENAQVYFATDEASTVSLETGQQSFMVSIYRISPKGALTVNITSQDESGIFTIPSSVTFAEGTTKAEIPVSFDFDKLEPEKKYPISFAIDGNSELSEYGNSELVLNVQYAPWGAWEKFGTGVYTYSLYWGGKDRSEE
;
A
#
# COMPACT_ATOMS: atom_id res chain seq x y z
N MET A 1 12.83 -28.78 -73.61
CA MET A 1 11.82 -28.69 -72.50
C MET A 1 12.28 -29.33 -71.18
N LYS A 2 13.34 -30.17 -71.14
CA LYS A 2 13.85 -30.77 -69.87
C LYS A 2 14.67 -29.83 -69.01
N SER A 3 15.31 -28.78 -69.56
CA SER A 3 16.19 -27.88 -68.78
C SER A 3 15.44 -26.82 -68.00
N ILE A 4 14.25 -26.40 -68.38
CA ILE A 4 13.43 -25.38 -67.71
C ILE A 4 12.84 -25.93 -66.40
N ASN A 5 12.39 -27.17 -66.39
CA ASN A 5 11.84 -27.81 -65.23
C ASN A 5 12.89 -27.99 -64.10
N THR A 6 14.15 -28.25 -64.47
CA THR A 6 15.26 -28.42 -63.54
C THR A 6 15.64 -27.07 -62.88
N LEU A 7 15.60 -25.97 -63.68
CA LEU A 7 15.85 -24.61 -63.19
C LEU A 7 14.74 -24.14 -62.25
N LEU A 8 13.46 -24.41 -62.56
CA LEU A 8 12.32 -24.08 -61.70
C LEU A 8 12.36 -24.84 -60.34
N SER A 9 12.75 -26.11 -60.40
CA SER A 9 12.88 -26.94 -59.18
C SER A 9 14.03 -26.46 -58.28
N ALA A 10 15.16 -26.04 -58.89
CA ALA A 10 16.27 -25.49 -58.09
C ALA A 10 15.94 -24.16 -57.46
N LEU A 11 15.14 -23.29 -58.16
CA LEU A 11 14.72 -22.01 -57.60
C LEU A 11 13.73 -22.19 -56.42
N PHE A 12 12.88 -23.21 -56.47
CA PHE A 12 11.91 -23.47 -55.42
C PHE A 12 12.60 -24.04 -54.13
N PHE A 13 13.66 -24.81 -54.30
CA PHE A 13 14.46 -25.30 -53.17
C PHE A 13 15.31 -24.19 -52.51
N LEU A 14 15.77 -23.20 -53.30
CA LEU A 14 16.58 -22.11 -52.77
C LEU A 14 15.75 -21.10 -51.97
N SER A 15 14.45 -20.95 -52.31
CA SER A 15 13.54 -20.07 -51.58
C SER A 15 13.06 -20.64 -50.23
N ALA A 16 13.15 -21.97 -50.04
CA ALA A 16 12.74 -22.62 -48.79
C ALA A 16 13.79 -22.52 -47.66
N ILE A 17 15.03 -22.12 -47.98
CA ILE A 17 16.13 -22.06 -47.01
C ILE A 17 16.23 -20.69 -46.30
N VAL A 18 15.62 -19.65 -46.88
CA VAL A 18 15.70 -18.29 -46.32
C VAL A 18 14.68 -18.00 -45.23
N GLY A 19 13.75 -18.93 -44.97
CA GLY A 19 12.61 -18.73 -44.06
C GLY A 19 12.80 -19.13 -42.61
N ILE A 20 13.96 -19.67 -42.20
CA ILE A 20 14.17 -20.18 -40.82
C ILE A 20 15.31 -19.47 -40.08
N THR A 21 15.62 -18.22 -40.41
CA THR A 21 16.26 -17.34 -39.45
C THR A 21 15.16 -16.70 -38.57
N SER A 22 14.44 -17.56 -37.84
CA SER A 22 13.70 -17.12 -36.69
C SER A 22 14.72 -16.57 -35.71
N CYS A 23 14.63 -15.29 -35.43
CA CYS A 23 15.36 -14.64 -34.36
C CYS A 23 15.14 -15.44 -33.06
N THR A 24 16.06 -16.29 -32.71
CA THR A 24 16.33 -16.62 -31.34
C THR A 24 17.30 -15.58 -30.82
N GLU A 25 16.85 -14.31 -30.70
CA GLU A 25 17.40 -13.47 -29.66
C GLU A 25 16.93 -14.14 -28.36
N GLU A 26 17.76 -15.02 -27.82
CA GLU A 26 17.69 -15.32 -26.39
C GLU A 26 17.78 -13.97 -25.71
N ALA A 27 16.63 -13.49 -25.20
CA ALA A 27 16.61 -12.35 -24.32
C ALA A 27 17.59 -12.72 -23.18
N ASP A 28 18.71 -12.04 -23.16
CA ASP A 28 19.72 -12.23 -22.12
C ASP A 28 19.07 -11.79 -20.81
N TYR A 29 18.38 -12.75 -20.16
CA TYR A 29 17.68 -12.51 -18.89
C TYR A 29 18.73 -12.30 -17.83
N THR A 30 19.07 -11.05 -17.60
CA THR A 30 19.83 -10.66 -16.41
C THR A 30 18.88 -10.71 -15.23
N PRO A 31 19.02 -11.68 -14.31
CA PRO A 31 18.17 -11.73 -13.13
C PRO A 31 18.27 -10.40 -12.38
N ALA A 32 17.12 -9.85 -11.96
CA ALA A 32 17.11 -8.65 -11.14
C ALA A 32 18.04 -8.87 -9.94
N GLN A 33 19.00 -7.97 -9.76
CA GLN A 33 19.88 -8.03 -8.62
C GLN A 33 19.06 -7.80 -7.35
N LYS A 34 19.28 -8.65 -6.35
CA LYS A 34 18.65 -8.46 -5.06
C LYS A 34 19.16 -7.16 -4.46
N PRO A 35 18.28 -6.21 -4.10
CA PRO A 35 18.70 -4.97 -3.47
C PRO A 35 19.53 -5.24 -2.21
N GLU A 36 20.59 -4.48 -2.02
CA GLU A 36 21.45 -4.60 -0.84
C GLU A 36 20.88 -3.91 0.39
N ASN A 37 20.00 -2.89 0.17
CA ASN A 37 19.36 -2.12 1.23
C ASN A 37 18.10 -2.83 1.80
N ALA A 38 17.55 -2.29 2.88
CA ALA A 38 16.40 -2.88 3.56
C ALA A 38 15.09 -2.76 2.78
N GLN A 39 15.00 -1.87 1.80
CA GLN A 39 13.79 -1.64 1.00
C GLN A 39 12.57 -1.30 1.87
N VAL A 40 12.64 -0.18 2.60
CA VAL A 40 11.59 0.29 3.50
C VAL A 40 10.49 1.02 2.72
N TYR A 41 9.23 0.81 3.07
CA TYR A 41 8.08 1.39 2.38
C TYR A 41 6.81 1.38 3.22
N PHE A 42 5.86 2.23 2.86
CA PHE A 42 4.45 2.09 3.24
C PHE A 42 3.73 1.26 2.19
N ALA A 43 2.80 0.38 2.62
CA ALA A 43 2.02 -0.43 1.71
C ALA A 43 1.13 0.46 0.81
N THR A 44 0.97 0.05 -0.45
CA THR A 44 0.15 0.80 -1.44
C THR A 44 -1.34 0.63 -1.22
N ASP A 45 -1.74 -0.40 -0.48
CA ASP A 45 -3.11 -0.74 -0.09
C ASP A 45 -3.44 -0.32 1.35
N GLU A 46 -2.57 0.48 2.00
CA GLU A 46 -2.85 1.03 3.32
C GLU A 46 -4.10 1.91 3.28
N ALA A 47 -4.94 1.78 4.30
CA ALA A 47 -6.16 2.57 4.40
C ALA A 47 -5.83 4.06 4.47
N SER A 48 -6.42 4.87 3.59
CA SER A 48 -6.25 6.34 3.59
C SER A 48 -7.06 7.04 4.69
N THR A 49 -7.90 6.32 5.43
CA THR A 49 -8.75 6.86 6.49
C THR A 49 -8.68 5.97 7.73
N VAL A 50 -8.46 6.61 8.86
CA VAL A 50 -8.50 5.98 10.18
C VAL A 50 -9.71 6.51 10.93
N SER A 51 -10.64 5.64 11.28
CA SER A 51 -11.79 5.97 12.13
C SER A 51 -11.48 5.62 13.57
N LEU A 52 -11.55 6.61 14.44
CA LEU A 52 -11.25 6.46 15.86
C LEU A 52 -12.53 6.11 16.64
N GLU A 53 -12.38 5.26 17.62
CA GLU A 53 -13.44 4.90 18.56
C GLU A 53 -13.47 5.85 19.77
N THR A 54 -14.62 5.94 20.42
CA THR A 54 -14.79 6.75 21.63
C THR A 54 -13.81 6.31 22.74
N GLY A 55 -13.03 7.26 23.23
CA GLY A 55 -12.05 7.00 24.31
C GLY A 55 -10.74 6.37 23.86
N GLN A 56 -10.54 6.16 22.57
CA GLN A 56 -9.26 5.73 22.02
C GLN A 56 -8.22 6.85 22.18
N GLN A 57 -7.00 6.49 22.55
CA GLN A 57 -5.91 7.44 22.79
C GLN A 57 -4.71 7.25 21.86
N SER A 58 -4.73 6.19 21.07
CA SER A 58 -3.66 5.90 20.13
C SER A 58 -4.13 4.97 19.00
N PHE A 59 -3.40 4.99 17.88
CA PHE A 59 -3.50 4.00 16.82
C PHE A 59 -2.11 3.69 16.26
N MET A 60 -1.98 2.63 15.49
CA MET A 60 -0.72 2.19 14.91
C MET A 60 -0.74 2.37 13.40
N VAL A 61 0.37 2.89 12.85
CA VAL A 61 0.61 2.98 11.40
C VAL A 61 1.68 1.95 11.04
N SER A 62 1.37 1.10 10.08
CA SER A 62 2.28 0.02 9.66
C SER A 62 3.32 0.53 8.68
N ILE A 63 4.57 0.09 8.85
CA ILE A 63 5.67 0.31 7.92
C ILE A 63 6.36 -1.02 7.67
N TYR A 64 6.83 -1.23 6.45
CA TYR A 64 7.34 -2.52 5.99
C TYR A 64 8.75 -2.41 5.45
N ARG A 65 9.47 -3.52 5.45
CA ARG A 65 10.75 -3.70 4.75
C ARG A 65 10.82 -5.07 4.08
N ILE A 66 11.54 -5.16 2.98
CA ILE A 66 11.72 -6.43 2.26
C ILE A 66 12.81 -7.28 2.90
N SER A 67 13.93 -6.69 3.26
CA SER A 67 15.06 -7.43 3.86
C SER A 67 14.95 -7.44 5.38
N PRO A 68 14.79 -8.62 6.03
CA PRO A 68 14.70 -8.73 7.49
C PRO A 68 16.06 -8.77 8.20
N LYS A 69 17.17 -8.50 7.48
CA LYS A 69 18.53 -8.61 8.04
C LYS A 69 18.81 -7.51 9.05
N GLY A 70 19.20 -7.93 10.25
CA GLY A 70 19.60 -7.05 11.34
C GLY A 70 18.48 -6.18 11.89
N ALA A 71 18.74 -5.51 13.01
CA ALA A 71 17.87 -4.45 13.50
C ALA A 71 18.11 -3.18 12.67
N LEU A 72 17.06 -2.45 12.34
CA LEU A 72 17.14 -1.22 11.54
C LEU A 72 16.26 -0.14 12.17
N THR A 73 16.84 1.03 12.43
CA THR A 73 16.09 2.22 12.82
C THR A 73 15.97 3.15 11.62
N VAL A 74 14.75 3.57 11.33
CA VAL A 74 14.42 4.46 10.22
C VAL A 74 13.83 5.74 10.79
N ASN A 75 14.28 6.88 10.31
CA ASN A 75 13.72 8.17 10.67
C ASN A 75 12.44 8.44 9.87
N ILE A 76 11.48 9.02 10.55
CA ILE A 76 10.18 9.39 9.99
C ILE A 76 9.96 10.88 10.19
N THR A 77 9.69 11.58 9.10
CA THR A 77 9.18 12.94 9.13
C THR A 77 7.66 12.89 9.07
N SER A 78 6.99 13.59 9.96
CA SER A 78 5.52 13.68 9.97
C SER A 78 5.07 15.13 9.99
N GLN A 79 3.90 15.39 9.38
CA GLN A 79 3.23 16.68 9.43
C GLN A 79 1.80 16.50 9.93
N ASP A 80 1.48 17.24 10.99
CA ASP A 80 0.15 17.37 11.56
C ASP A 80 -0.15 18.85 11.76
N GLU A 81 -1.00 19.42 10.94
CA GLU A 81 -1.39 20.84 11.04
C GLU A 81 -2.26 21.13 12.26
N SER A 82 -2.90 20.09 12.82
CA SER A 82 -3.77 20.26 13.98
C SER A 82 -3.00 20.39 15.30
N GLY A 83 -1.80 19.83 15.37
CA GLY A 83 -1.00 19.74 16.58
C GLY A 83 -1.61 18.86 17.68
N ILE A 84 -2.58 17.99 17.32
CA ILE A 84 -3.27 17.10 18.25
C ILE A 84 -2.49 15.79 18.43
N PHE A 85 -1.81 15.34 17.36
CA PHE A 85 -1.18 14.02 17.31
C PHE A 85 0.30 14.09 17.70
N THR A 86 0.73 13.13 18.48
CA THR A 86 2.13 12.93 18.86
C THR A 86 2.66 11.71 18.12
N ILE A 87 3.64 11.94 17.25
CA ILE A 87 4.20 10.96 16.34
C ILE A 87 5.71 10.86 16.62
N PRO A 88 6.26 9.64 16.79
CA PRO A 88 7.70 9.49 16.99
C PRO A 88 8.46 9.83 15.70
N SER A 89 9.66 10.39 15.84
CA SER A 89 10.52 10.77 14.71
C SER A 89 11.30 9.57 14.14
N SER A 90 11.15 8.38 14.70
CA SER A 90 11.83 7.17 14.22
C SER A 90 11.06 5.92 14.61
N VAL A 91 11.27 4.85 13.84
CA VAL A 91 10.74 3.51 14.09
C VAL A 91 11.86 2.48 13.95
N THR A 92 11.84 1.44 14.77
CA THR A 92 12.84 0.39 14.76
C THR A 92 12.22 -0.94 14.36
N PHE A 93 12.77 -1.55 13.31
CA PHE A 93 12.52 -2.95 12.96
C PHE A 93 13.43 -3.84 13.80
N ALA A 94 12.86 -4.81 14.50
CA ALA A 94 13.65 -5.83 15.15
C ALA A 94 14.31 -6.76 14.13
N GLU A 95 15.40 -7.40 14.50
CA GLU A 95 16.03 -8.42 13.66
C GLU A 95 15.04 -9.53 13.29
N GLY A 96 15.04 -9.93 12.03
CA GLY A 96 14.16 -10.98 11.53
C GLY A 96 12.73 -10.51 11.21
N THR A 97 12.36 -9.24 11.51
CA THR A 97 11.02 -8.74 11.22
C THR A 97 10.98 -7.95 9.91
N THR A 98 9.87 -8.05 9.20
CA THR A 98 9.58 -7.28 7.97
C THR A 98 8.54 -6.19 8.19
N LYS A 99 7.94 -6.09 9.38
CA LYS A 99 6.95 -5.10 9.77
C LYS A 99 7.38 -4.41 11.05
N ALA A 100 7.16 -3.11 11.12
CA ALA A 100 7.22 -2.31 12.34
C ALA A 100 5.97 -1.43 12.43
N GLU A 101 5.70 -0.86 13.58
CA GLU A 101 4.53 -0.04 13.85
C GLU A 101 4.96 1.30 14.43
N ILE A 102 4.39 2.37 13.88
CA ILE A 102 4.57 3.75 14.34
C ILE A 102 3.39 4.06 15.27
N PRO A 103 3.60 4.20 16.58
CA PRO A 103 2.53 4.56 17.51
C PRO A 103 2.18 6.03 17.34
N VAL A 104 0.94 6.33 17.04
CA VAL A 104 0.40 7.69 17.00
C VAL A 104 -0.51 7.86 18.20
N SER A 105 -0.14 8.74 19.13
CA SER A 105 -0.95 9.06 20.30
C SER A 105 -1.58 10.44 20.18
N PHE A 106 -2.71 10.64 20.84
CA PHE A 106 -3.47 11.89 20.77
C PHE A 106 -4.33 12.09 22.01
N ASP A 107 -4.73 13.34 22.23
CA ASP A 107 -5.70 13.70 23.27
C ASP A 107 -7.10 13.66 22.64
N PHE A 108 -7.88 12.64 23.04
CA PHE A 108 -9.22 12.42 22.50
C PHE A 108 -10.15 13.62 22.70
N ASP A 109 -10.02 14.34 23.81
CA ASP A 109 -10.89 15.49 24.15
C ASP A 109 -10.68 16.68 23.20
N LYS A 110 -9.61 16.69 22.42
CA LYS A 110 -9.33 17.71 21.41
C LYS A 110 -9.91 17.41 20.04
N LEU A 111 -10.44 16.21 19.85
CA LEU A 111 -11.03 15.79 18.58
C LEU A 111 -12.46 16.33 18.46
N GLU A 112 -12.72 16.99 17.34
CA GLU A 112 -14.08 17.40 16.96
C GLU A 112 -14.76 16.26 16.21
N PRO A 113 -16.00 15.89 16.56
CA PRO A 113 -16.76 14.89 15.82
C PRO A 113 -16.84 15.21 14.31
N GLU A 114 -16.72 14.19 13.47
CA GLU A 114 -16.82 14.27 12.00
C GLU A 114 -15.75 15.10 11.29
N LYS A 115 -14.91 15.79 12.01
CA LYS A 115 -13.78 16.53 11.44
C LYS A 115 -12.69 15.57 11.00
N LYS A 116 -12.14 15.84 9.83
CA LYS A 116 -10.99 15.11 9.28
C LYS A 116 -9.70 15.83 9.62
N TYR A 117 -8.75 15.07 10.10
CA TYR A 117 -7.41 15.54 10.46
C TYR A 117 -6.41 14.85 9.53
N PRO A 118 -5.89 15.53 8.51
CA PRO A 118 -4.88 14.97 7.64
C PRO A 118 -3.54 14.90 8.38
N ILE A 119 -2.89 13.75 8.30
CA ILE A 119 -1.54 13.51 8.82
C ILE A 119 -0.72 12.92 7.68
N SER A 120 0.45 13.47 7.42
CA SER A 120 1.39 12.88 6.47
C SER A 120 2.62 12.31 7.18
N PHE A 121 3.13 11.23 6.61
CA PHE A 121 4.34 10.56 7.02
C PHE A 121 5.27 10.45 5.83
N ALA A 122 6.56 10.67 6.03
CA ALA A 122 7.59 10.44 5.04
C ALA A 122 8.76 9.68 5.67
N ILE A 123 9.31 8.72 4.94
CA ILE A 123 10.48 7.96 5.37
C ILE A 123 11.72 8.77 4.99
N ASP A 124 12.52 9.13 6.00
CA ASP A 124 13.81 9.78 5.78
C ASP A 124 14.90 8.74 5.50
N GLY A 125 15.76 9.04 4.55
CA GLY A 125 16.93 8.23 4.26
C GLY A 125 16.82 7.48 2.94
N ASN A 126 17.31 8.10 1.90
CA ASN A 126 17.27 7.59 0.52
C ASN A 126 17.95 6.23 0.32
N SER A 127 18.86 5.83 1.21
CA SER A 127 19.61 4.58 1.08
C SER A 127 18.79 3.33 1.43
N GLU A 128 17.73 3.48 2.21
CA GLU A 128 16.93 2.35 2.70
C GLU A 128 15.55 2.27 2.03
N LEU A 129 15.19 3.23 1.18
CA LEU A 129 13.90 3.28 0.50
C LEU A 129 13.72 2.17 -0.52
N SER A 130 12.50 1.68 -0.64
CA SER A 130 12.09 0.79 -1.71
C SER A 130 11.82 1.57 -2.99
N GLU A 131 12.26 1.04 -4.14
CA GLU A 131 11.93 1.58 -5.46
C GLU A 131 10.46 1.32 -5.86
N TYR A 132 9.80 0.36 -5.21
CA TYR A 132 8.47 -0.14 -5.59
C TYR A 132 7.37 0.17 -4.59
N GLY A 133 7.72 0.68 -3.42
CA GLY A 133 6.76 1.04 -2.39
C GLY A 133 6.62 2.54 -2.22
N ASN A 134 5.63 2.97 -1.44
CA ASN A 134 5.45 4.38 -1.14
C ASN A 134 6.45 4.83 -0.08
N SER A 135 7.18 5.90 -0.35
CA SER A 135 8.01 6.58 0.66
C SER A 135 7.19 7.53 1.54
N GLU A 136 5.98 7.86 1.12
CA GLU A 136 5.07 8.76 1.80
C GLU A 136 3.70 8.09 2.01
N LEU A 137 3.04 8.47 3.09
CA LEU A 137 1.68 8.04 3.42
C LEU A 137 0.89 9.23 3.93
N VAL A 138 -0.32 9.44 3.41
CA VAL A 138 -1.26 10.45 3.92
C VAL A 138 -2.49 9.74 4.46
N LEU A 139 -2.79 9.98 5.74
CA LEU A 139 -3.94 9.47 6.43
C LEU A 139 -4.91 10.59 6.80
N ASN A 140 -6.19 10.35 6.63
CA ASN A 140 -7.25 11.19 7.17
C ASN A 140 -7.79 10.53 8.44
N VAL A 141 -7.45 11.10 9.59
CA VAL A 141 -7.95 10.61 10.88
C VAL A 141 -9.26 11.33 11.18
N GLN A 142 -10.28 10.59 11.55
CA GLN A 142 -11.58 11.14 11.94
C GLN A 142 -12.14 10.41 13.15
N TYR A 143 -12.85 11.14 13.98
CA TYR A 143 -13.68 10.58 15.05
C TYR A 143 -15.15 10.64 14.61
N ALA A 144 -15.76 9.49 14.47
CA ALA A 144 -17.19 9.38 14.26
C ALA A 144 -17.82 8.81 15.54
N PRO A 145 -18.66 9.58 16.25
CA PRO A 145 -19.24 9.15 17.53
C PRO A 145 -20.33 8.08 17.36
N TRP A 146 -20.45 7.53 16.18
CA TRP A 146 -21.44 6.52 15.84
C TRP A 146 -20.93 5.14 16.26
N GLY A 147 -21.60 4.52 17.21
CA GLY A 147 -21.34 3.14 17.58
C GLY A 147 -21.64 2.16 16.44
N ALA A 148 -21.19 0.92 16.63
CA ALA A 148 -21.63 -0.18 15.76
C ALA A 148 -23.16 -0.28 15.77
N TRP A 149 -23.75 -0.62 14.62
CA TRP A 149 -25.18 -0.86 14.52
C TRP A 149 -25.56 -1.99 15.47
N GLU A 150 -26.41 -1.69 16.45
CA GLU A 150 -26.94 -2.70 17.33
C GLU A 150 -28.36 -3.06 16.89
N LYS A 151 -28.64 -4.36 16.88
CA LYS A 151 -29.99 -4.84 16.60
C LYS A 151 -30.81 -4.74 17.87
N PHE A 152 -31.76 -3.82 17.92
CA PHE A 152 -32.73 -3.71 18.99
C PHE A 152 -33.92 -4.68 18.73
N GLY A 153 -33.82 -5.87 19.29
CA GLY A 153 -34.88 -6.85 19.19
C GLY A 153 -35.09 -7.45 17.78
N THR A 154 -36.10 -8.27 17.63
CA THR A 154 -36.54 -8.84 16.35
C THR A 154 -37.44 -7.83 15.62
N GLY A 155 -36.95 -7.30 14.48
CA GLY A 155 -37.76 -6.48 13.59
C GLY A 155 -37.67 -4.96 13.78
N VAL A 156 -36.86 -4.47 14.73
CA VAL A 156 -36.66 -3.02 14.90
C VAL A 156 -35.25 -2.63 14.50
N TYR A 157 -35.12 -1.75 13.53
CA TYR A 157 -33.82 -1.19 13.11
C TYR A 157 -33.78 0.28 13.50
N THR A 158 -32.78 0.68 14.27
CA THR A 158 -32.53 2.10 14.56
C THR A 158 -31.57 2.65 13.52
N TYR A 159 -32.02 3.61 12.74
CA TYR A 159 -31.16 4.35 11.83
C TYR A 159 -30.45 5.46 12.59
N SER A 160 -29.24 5.77 12.21
CA SER A 160 -28.54 6.89 12.80
C SER A 160 -29.37 8.18 12.59
N LEU A 161 -29.48 9.00 13.60
CA LEU A 161 -30.18 10.29 13.56
C LEU A 161 -29.66 11.24 12.48
N TYR A 162 -28.46 10.98 11.96
CA TYR A 162 -27.81 11.73 10.89
C TYR A 162 -28.66 11.83 9.62
N TRP A 163 -29.46 10.80 9.31
CA TRP A 163 -30.28 10.78 8.10
C TRP A 163 -31.73 11.23 8.34
N GLY A 164 -32.05 11.74 9.51
CA GLY A 164 -33.43 12.08 9.84
C GLY A 164 -34.39 10.89 9.68
N GLY A 165 -33.84 9.68 9.89
CA GLY A 165 -34.57 8.44 9.64
C GLY A 165 -35.75 8.30 10.55
N LYS A 166 -36.89 7.93 9.97
CA LYS A 166 -38.06 7.49 10.69
C LYS A 166 -37.82 6.05 11.12
N ASP A 167 -38.21 5.74 12.35
CA ASP A 167 -38.31 4.35 12.81
C ASP A 167 -39.20 3.57 11.83
N ARG A 168 -38.63 2.55 11.20
CA ARG A 168 -39.40 1.56 10.46
C ARG A 168 -39.49 0.32 11.32
N SER A 169 -40.68 0.07 11.85
CA SER A 169 -41.05 -1.25 12.32
C SER A 169 -41.50 -2.06 11.11
N GLU A 170 -40.83 -3.12 10.76
CA GLU A 170 -41.35 -4.13 9.84
C GLU A 170 -42.03 -5.22 10.70
N GLU A 171 -43.32 -5.44 10.46
CA GLU A 171 -44.08 -6.55 11.02
C GLU A 171 -43.70 -7.88 10.35
#